data_61c6a3e7f4280276ba9028984533e032
#
_entry.id   61c6a3e7f4280276ba9028984533e032
#
_cell.length_a   1.000
_cell.length_b   1.000
_cell.length_c   1.000
_cell.angle_alpha   90.00
_cell.angle_beta   90.00
_cell.angle_gamma   90.00
#
_symmetry.space_group_name_H-M   'P 1'
#
loop_
_entity.id
_entity.type
_entity.pdbx_description
1 polymer ?
#
loop_
_entity_poly.entity_id
_entity_poly.type
_entity_poly.pdbx_seq_one_letter_code
_entity_poly.pdbx_strand_id
1 'polypeptide(L)'
;MYIGLPQWQHTAWHRIGLHTLADYSRYFTCVEGNTTFYALPNAETVLRWRDMTGDGFRFCFKFPATISHQAALRDCDALVSEFFHTLSPLEARLGQLWLQLPAAFGPQGLPALWRFLDALPAGFSYGVEVRHPAFFAKGAEERLLNQGLAQRGINRVMLKRPFY
;
A
#
# COMPACT_ATOMS: atom_id res chain seq x y z
N MET A 1 2.25 11.38 13.79
CA MET A 1 0.98 10.98 13.13
C MET A 1 1.01 11.46 11.69
N TYR A 2 0.64 10.61 10.73
CA TYR A 2 0.51 10.97 9.32
C TYR A 2 -0.96 11.08 8.97
N ILE A 3 -1.34 12.15 8.30
CA ILE A 3 -2.71 12.41 7.84
C ILE A 3 -2.65 12.72 6.35
N GLY A 4 -3.45 12.02 5.57
CA GLY A 4 -3.49 12.15 4.13
C GLY A 4 -4.77 11.59 3.52
N LEU A 5 -4.86 11.74 2.20
CA LEU A 5 -6.01 11.36 1.39
C LEU A 5 -5.59 10.28 0.37
N PRO A 6 -6.56 9.56 -0.22
CA PRO A 6 -6.29 8.51 -1.20
C PRO A 6 -5.91 9.05 -2.59
N GLN A 7 -5.71 10.35 -2.71
CA GLN A 7 -5.27 11.02 -3.93
C GLN A 7 -4.74 12.41 -3.59
N TRP A 8 -3.93 13.01 -4.46
CA TRP A 8 -3.41 14.37 -4.28
C TRP A 8 -3.94 15.38 -5.30
N GLN A 9 -4.80 14.95 -6.22
CA GLN A 9 -5.44 15.82 -7.22
C GLN A 9 -6.93 15.53 -7.32
N HIS A 10 -7.71 16.61 -7.35
CA HIS A 10 -9.13 16.58 -7.63
C HIS A 10 -9.58 17.94 -8.18
N THR A 11 -10.42 17.94 -9.20
CA THR A 11 -10.85 19.19 -9.86
C THR A 11 -11.55 20.17 -8.92
N ALA A 12 -12.31 19.65 -7.96
CA ALA A 12 -12.97 20.51 -6.96
C ALA A 12 -11.98 21.24 -6.03
N TRP A 13 -10.75 20.73 -5.87
CA TRP A 13 -9.74 21.36 -5.02
C TRP A 13 -9.05 22.56 -5.66
N HIS A 14 -9.18 22.73 -6.97
CA HIS A 14 -8.67 23.90 -7.67
C HIS A 14 -9.26 25.21 -7.11
N ARG A 15 -10.51 25.16 -6.61
CA ARG A 15 -11.17 26.32 -6.01
C ARG A 15 -10.54 26.78 -4.70
N ILE A 16 -9.79 25.92 -4.04
CA ILE A 16 -9.08 26.20 -2.77
C ILE A 16 -7.56 26.26 -2.96
N GLY A 17 -7.08 26.34 -4.20
CA GLY A 17 -5.66 26.51 -4.50
C GLY A 17 -4.82 25.25 -4.46
N LEU A 18 -5.44 24.06 -4.42
CA LEU A 18 -4.72 22.77 -4.48
C LEU A 18 -4.69 22.26 -5.93
N HIS A 19 -3.60 22.57 -6.63
CA HIS A 19 -3.43 22.22 -8.04
C HIS A 19 -2.41 21.09 -8.26
N THR A 20 -1.42 20.98 -7.37
CA THR A 20 -0.26 20.08 -7.54
C THR A 20 -0.01 19.25 -6.29
N LEU A 21 0.85 18.22 -6.43
CA LEU A 21 1.35 17.46 -5.29
C LEU A 21 2.11 18.37 -4.30
N ALA A 22 2.86 19.36 -4.80
CA ALA A 22 3.54 20.33 -3.94
C ALA A 22 2.56 21.12 -3.08
N ASP A 23 1.44 21.58 -3.66
CA ASP A 23 0.39 22.25 -2.90
C ASP A 23 -0.24 21.33 -1.85
N TYR A 24 -0.57 20.08 -2.23
CA TYR A 24 -1.10 19.06 -1.34
C TYR A 24 -0.17 18.80 -0.13
N SER A 25 1.12 18.69 -0.38
CA SER A 25 2.12 18.38 0.66
C SER A 25 2.29 19.47 1.72
N ARG A 26 1.77 20.67 1.47
CA ARG A 26 1.75 21.76 2.48
C ARG A 26 0.69 21.54 3.56
N TYR A 27 -0.37 20.80 3.24
CA TYR A 27 -1.51 20.59 4.15
C TYR A 27 -1.56 19.19 4.73
N PHE A 28 -0.99 18.20 4.04
CA PHE A 28 -1.02 16.80 4.44
C PHE A 28 0.40 16.25 4.57
N THR A 29 0.55 15.28 5.47
CA THR A 29 1.86 14.67 5.77
C THR A 29 2.09 13.37 5.03
N CYS A 30 1.07 12.82 4.40
CA CYS A 30 1.17 11.64 3.55
C CYS A 30 0.09 11.61 2.48
N VAL A 31 0.27 10.72 1.54
CA VAL A 31 -0.72 10.41 0.50
C VAL A 31 -0.76 8.92 0.23
N GLU A 32 -1.93 8.42 -0.11
CA GLU A 32 -2.11 7.08 -0.64
C GLU A 32 -2.04 7.11 -2.17
N GLY A 33 -1.01 6.51 -2.74
CA GLY A 33 -0.83 6.38 -4.18
C GLY A 33 -1.47 5.11 -4.71
N ASN A 34 -2.72 5.15 -5.13
CA ASN A 34 -3.43 3.99 -5.66
C ASN A 34 -3.03 3.63 -7.10
N THR A 35 -2.35 4.52 -7.80
CA THR A 35 -1.96 4.31 -9.21
C THR A 35 -1.03 3.11 -9.40
N THR A 36 -0.17 2.81 -8.43
CA THR A 36 0.75 1.66 -8.47
C THR A 36 0.03 0.31 -8.48
N PHE A 37 -1.21 0.26 -8.02
CA PHE A 37 -2.03 -0.94 -8.10
C PHE A 37 -2.33 -1.33 -9.56
N TYR A 38 -2.50 -0.35 -10.42
CA TYR A 38 -2.87 -0.54 -11.83
C TYR A 38 -1.65 -0.57 -12.75
N ALA A 39 -0.69 0.32 -12.54
CA ALA A 39 0.53 0.40 -13.33
C ALA A 39 1.64 1.08 -12.53
N LEU A 40 2.89 0.64 -12.76
CA LEU A 40 4.04 1.33 -12.19
C LEU A 40 4.32 2.63 -12.95
N PRO A 41 4.65 3.71 -12.23
CA PRO A 41 5.08 4.96 -12.86
C PRO A 41 6.46 4.78 -13.51
N ASN A 42 6.80 5.66 -14.46
CA ASN A 42 8.17 5.71 -14.98
C ASN A 42 9.11 6.44 -13.99
N ALA A 43 10.41 6.29 -14.22
CA ALA A 43 11.43 6.86 -13.34
C ALA A 43 11.34 8.40 -13.23
N GLU A 44 11.05 9.08 -14.33
CA GLU A 44 10.91 10.54 -14.36
C GLU A 44 9.76 11.01 -13.48
N THR A 45 8.64 10.30 -13.51
CA THR A 45 7.48 10.61 -12.66
C THR A 45 7.81 10.46 -11.17
N VAL A 46 8.50 9.39 -10.79
CA VAL A 46 8.91 9.15 -9.39
C VAL A 46 9.89 10.22 -8.90
N LEU A 47 10.86 10.60 -9.73
CA LEU A 47 11.79 11.68 -9.42
C LEU A 47 11.05 13.02 -9.23
N ARG A 48 10.05 13.29 -10.04
CA ARG A 48 9.21 14.48 -9.92
C ARG A 48 8.44 14.49 -8.61
N TRP A 49 7.88 13.37 -8.19
CA TRP A 49 7.21 13.25 -6.89
C TRP A 49 8.17 13.53 -5.73
N ARG A 50 9.38 13.02 -5.81
CA ARG A 50 10.43 13.31 -4.82
C ARG A 50 10.71 14.81 -4.73
N ASP A 51 10.89 15.46 -5.87
CA ASP A 51 11.28 16.87 -5.93
C ASP A 51 10.14 17.82 -5.51
N MET A 52 8.88 17.37 -5.61
CA MET A 52 7.70 18.15 -5.21
C MET A 52 7.37 18.05 -3.72
N THR A 53 8.04 17.20 -2.96
CA THR A 53 7.74 16.94 -1.55
C THR A 53 8.98 17.10 -0.67
N GLY A 54 8.77 17.40 0.61
CA GLY A 54 9.85 17.51 1.59
C GLY A 54 10.16 16.18 2.29
N ASP A 55 11.22 16.18 3.10
CA ASP A 55 11.70 14.97 3.81
C ASP A 55 10.70 14.43 4.83
N GLY A 56 9.82 15.27 5.36
CA GLY A 56 8.77 14.87 6.30
C GLY A 56 7.54 14.23 5.65
N PHE A 57 7.41 14.30 4.32
CA PHE A 57 6.27 13.76 3.59
C PHE A 57 6.45 12.26 3.33
N ARG A 58 5.33 11.50 3.36
CA ARG A 58 5.36 10.04 3.13
C ARG A 58 4.38 9.64 2.04
N PHE A 59 4.86 8.77 1.16
CA PHE A 59 4.05 8.09 0.15
C PHE A 59 3.70 6.69 0.63
N CYS A 60 2.41 6.37 0.65
CA CYS A 60 1.91 5.04 0.91
C CYS A 60 1.39 4.46 -0.41
N PHE A 61 1.97 3.34 -0.84
CA PHE A 61 1.61 2.72 -2.12
C PHE A 61 1.01 1.34 -1.92
N LYS A 62 0.10 0.98 -2.82
CA LYS A 62 -0.37 -0.40 -2.95
C LYS A 62 0.61 -1.21 -3.80
N PHE A 63 0.80 -2.46 -3.43
CA PHE A 63 1.43 -3.42 -4.32
C PHE A 63 0.60 -3.57 -5.60
N PRO A 64 1.27 -3.79 -6.77
CA PRO A 64 0.57 -3.97 -8.04
C PRO A 64 -0.42 -5.14 -8.02
N ALA A 65 -1.53 -5.01 -8.73
CA ALA A 65 -2.51 -6.08 -8.90
C ALA A 65 -1.94 -7.32 -9.58
N THR A 66 -0.87 -7.15 -10.37
CA THR A 66 -0.11 -8.28 -10.92
C THR A 66 0.43 -9.21 -9.84
N ILE A 67 0.79 -8.67 -8.68
CA ILE A 67 1.28 -9.43 -7.52
C ILE A 67 0.11 -9.99 -6.70
N SER A 68 -0.80 -9.13 -6.28
CA SER A 68 -1.86 -9.48 -5.33
C SER A 68 -3.01 -10.27 -5.94
N HIS A 69 -3.38 -9.97 -7.18
CA HIS A 69 -4.55 -10.56 -7.87
C HIS A 69 -4.16 -11.57 -8.94
N GLN A 70 -3.26 -11.21 -9.85
CA GLN A 70 -2.91 -12.09 -10.98
C GLN A 70 -2.00 -13.22 -10.55
N ALA A 71 -0.86 -12.93 -9.90
CA ALA A 71 0.06 -13.95 -9.40
C ALA A 71 -0.42 -14.63 -8.12
N ALA A 72 -1.37 -14.03 -7.41
CA ALA A 72 -1.86 -14.51 -6.12
C ALA A 72 -0.72 -14.82 -5.14
N LEU A 73 0.29 -13.94 -5.09
CA LEU A 73 1.50 -14.00 -4.26
C LEU A 73 2.46 -15.16 -4.58
N ARG A 74 2.34 -15.77 -5.76
CA ARG A 74 3.18 -16.89 -6.20
C ARG A 74 4.13 -16.45 -7.30
N ASP A 75 5.39 -16.88 -7.19
CA ASP A 75 6.43 -16.69 -8.21
C ASP A 75 6.53 -15.24 -8.70
N CYS A 76 6.42 -14.28 -7.77
CA CYS A 76 6.37 -12.85 -8.08
C CYS A 76 7.61 -12.08 -7.64
N ASP A 77 8.74 -12.75 -7.39
CA ASP A 77 9.98 -12.11 -6.93
C ASP A 77 10.47 -11.02 -7.90
N ALA A 78 10.40 -11.27 -9.20
CA ALA A 78 10.78 -10.29 -10.21
C ALA A 78 9.84 -9.07 -10.19
N LEU A 79 8.53 -9.28 -10.03
CA LEU A 79 7.54 -8.20 -9.93
C LEU A 79 7.74 -7.36 -8.66
N VAL A 80 8.07 -7.99 -7.55
CA VAL A 80 8.40 -7.32 -6.28
C VAL A 80 9.66 -6.50 -6.44
N SER A 81 10.72 -7.06 -7.04
CA SER A 81 11.97 -6.34 -7.30
C SER A 81 11.75 -5.12 -8.19
N GLU A 82 10.95 -5.23 -9.23
CA GLU A 82 10.60 -4.12 -10.11
C GLU A 82 9.85 -3.01 -9.36
N PHE A 83 8.90 -3.39 -8.50
CA PHE A 83 8.15 -2.44 -7.68
C PHE A 83 9.07 -1.63 -6.76
N PHE A 84 9.97 -2.28 -6.02
CA PHE A 84 10.92 -1.60 -5.15
C PHE A 84 11.95 -0.78 -5.93
N HIS A 85 12.44 -1.28 -7.05
CA HIS A 85 13.37 -0.54 -7.91
C HIS A 85 12.72 0.75 -8.44
N THR A 86 11.49 0.67 -8.92
CA THR A 86 10.74 1.82 -9.44
C THR A 86 10.57 2.91 -8.38
N LEU A 87 10.29 2.54 -7.14
CA LEU A 87 10.03 3.47 -6.03
C LEU A 87 11.30 3.88 -5.27
N SER A 88 12.45 3.28 -5.57
CA SER A 88 13.71 3.52 -4.87
C SER A 88 14.14 4.99 -4.76
N PRO A 89 13.88 5.87 -5.76
CA PRO A 89 14.23 7.29 -5.62
C PRO A 89 13.49 8.03 -4.50
N LEU A 90 12.39 7.50 -4.00
CA LEU A 90 11.66 8.08 -2.86
C LEU A 90 12.28 7.74 -1.51
N GLU A 91 13.06 6.66 -1.41
CA GLU A 91 13.83 6.27 -0.22
C GLU A 91 13.03 6.35 1.09
N ALA A 92 13.53 7.16 2.05
CA ALA A 92 12.89 7.37 3.34
C ALA A 92 11.50 8.05 3.27
N ARG A 93 11.10 8.58 2.13
CA ARG A 93 9.74 9.10 1.91
C ARG A 93 8.71 8.00 1.64
N LEU A 94 9.12 6.74 1.51
CA LEU A 94 8.19 5.61 1.50
C LEU A 94 7.61 5.40 2.89
N GLY A 95 6.29 5.54 2.98
CA GLY A 95 5.51 5.20 4.16
C GLY A 95 5.08 3.74 4.10
N GLN A 96 3.86 3.44 4.50
CA GLN A 96 3.35 2.08 4.45
C GLN A 96 3.13 1.61 3.02
N LEU A 97 3.71 0.46 2.69
CA LEU A 97 3.43 -0.29 1.46
C LEU A 97 2.40 -1.36 1.79
N TRP A 98 1.27 -1.37 1.08
CA TRP A 98 0.21 -2.26 1.48
C TRP A 98 -0.25 -3.19 0.37
N LEU A 99 -0.50 -4.42 0.79
CA LEU A 99 -0.99 -5.50 -0.01
C LEU A 99 -2.51 -5.59 0.16
N GLN A 100 -3.25 -5.24 -0.89
CA GLN A 100 -4.69 -5.42 -0.95
C GLN A 100 -4.98 -6.76 -1.60
N LEU A 101 -5.53 -7.70 -0.84
CA LEU A 101 -5.88 -9.03 -1.33
C LEU A 101 -7.34 -9.06 -1.84
N PRO A 102 -7.63 -9.84 -2.89
CA PRO A 102 -8.97 -9.97 -3.41
C PRO A 102 -9.90 -10.73 -2.43
N ALA A 103 -11.21 -10.56 -2.60
CA ALA A 103 -12.21 -11.25 -1.77
C ALA A 103 -12.11 -12.77 -1.85
N ALA A 104 -11.61 -13.31 -2.95
CA ALA A 104 -11.39 -14.75 -3.12
C ALA A 104 -10.19 -15.28 -2.30
N PHE A 105 -9.31 -14.41 -1.80
CA PHE A 105 -8.16 -14.82 -1.01
C PHE A 105 -8.60 -15.13 0.42
N GLY A 106 -8.89 -16.40 0.67
CA GLY A 106 -9.37 -16.93 1.95
C GLY A 106 -8.26 -17.57 2.79
N PRO A 107 -8.66 -18.24 3.88
CA PRO A 107 -7.72 -18.87 4.84
C PRO A 107 -6.75 -19.87 4.21
N GLN A 108 -7.13 -20.53 3.14
CA GLN A 108 -6.26 -21.47 2.41
C GLN A 108 -5.04 -20.78 1.80
N GLY A 109 -5.13 -19.46 1.58
CA GLY A 109 -4.03 -18.64 1.07
C GLY A 109 -3.01 -18.21 2.13
N LEU A 110 -3.26 -18.39 3.42
CA LEU A 110 -2.37 -17.92 4.49
C LEU A 110 -0.93 -18.43 4.36
N PRO A 111 -0.67 -19.70 4.04
CA PRO A 111 0.72 -20.14 3.83
C PRO A 111 1.44 -19.39 2.71
N ALA A 112 0.76 -19.07 1.61
CA ALA A 112 1.34 -18.26 0.54
C ALA A 112 1.57 -16.80 1.00
N LEU A 113 0.65 -16.24 1.78
CA LEU A 113 0.81 -14.91 2.36
C LEU A 113 2.04 -14.84 3.26
N TRP A 114 2.23 -15.80 4.15
CA TRP A 114 3.39 -15.82 5.05
C TRP A 114 4.71 -15.91 4.29
N ARG A 115 4.80 -16.80 3.30
CA ARG A 115 6.00 -16.91 2.45
C ARG A 115 6.28 -15.60 1.72
N PHE A 116 5.26 -14.96 1.18
CA PHE A 116 5.40 -13.68 0.49
C PHE A 116 5.92 -12.59 1.44
N LEU A 117 5.30 -12.43 2.60
CA LEU A 117 5.67 -11.40 3.57
C LEU A 117 7.07 -11.62 4.15
N ASP A 118 7.43 -12.88 4.42
CA ASP A 118 8.76 -13.23 4.95
C ASP A 118 9.89 -12.98 3.95
N ALA A 119 9.59 -12.97 2.65
CA ALA A 119 10.56 -12.69 1.58
C ALA A 119 10.67 -11.20 1.24
N LEU A 120 9.83 -10.33 1.79
CA LEU A 120 9.87 -8.90 1.50
C LEU A 120 11.14 -8.24 2.06
N PRO A 121 11.67 -7.19 1.40
CA PRO A 121 12.81 -6.43 1.90
C PRO A 121 12.57 -5.89 3.31
N ALA A 122 13.59 -5.98 4.17
CA ALA A 122 13.57 -5.39 5.50
C ALA A 122 13.69 -3.85 5.43
N GLY A 123 13.30 -3.18 6.52
CA GLY A 123 13.46 -1.73 6.64
C GLY A 123 12.29 -0.90 6.10
N PHE A 124 11.23 -1.56 5.64
CA PHE A 124 10.00 -0.90 5.19
C PHE A 124 8.82 -1.23 6.12
N SER A 125 7.81 -0.36 6.12
CA SER A 125 6.55 -0.60 6.81
C SER A 125 5.55 -1.25 5.86
N TYR A 126 4.95 -2.36 6.27
CA TYR A 126 3.99 -3.09 5.46
C TYR A 126 2.63 -3.17 6.11
N GLY A 127 1.59 -3.23 5.28
CA GLY A 127 0.22 -3.47 5.69
C GLY A 127 -0.46 -4.49 4.79
N VAL A 128 -1.44 -5.20 5.31
CA VAL A 128 -2.25 -6.18 4.57
C VAL A 128 -3.73 -5.85 4.76
N GLU A 129 -4.43 -5.71 3.66
CA GLU A 129 -5.88 -5.57 3.58
C GLU A 129 -6.48 -6.87 3.06
N VAL A 130 -7.40 -7.44 3.83
CA VAL A 130 -8.15 -8.64 3.43
C VAL A 130 -9.62 -8.30 3.22
N ARG A 131 -10.30 -9.08 2.40
CA ARG A 131 -11.72 -8.89 2.05
C ARG A 131 -12.57 -10.16 2.20
N HIS A 132 -11.95 -11.31 2.37
CA HIS A 132 -12.66 -12.57 2.55
C HIS A 132 -13.43 -12.59 3.87
N PRO A 133 -14.72 -13.03 3.88
CA PRO A 133 -15.58 -12.99 5.07
C PRO A 133 -15.02 -13.73 6.29
N ALA A 134 -14.28 -14.82 6.09
CA ALA A 134 -13.69 -15.61 7.19
C ALA A 134 -12.76 -14.78 8.09
N PHE A 135 -12.15 -13.71 7.56
CA PHE A 135 -11.27 -12.83 8.32
C PHE A 135 -11.99 -11.72 9.10
N PHE A 136 -13.33 -11.71 9.08
CA PHE A 136 -14.19 -10.77 9.78
C PHE A 136 -15.22 -11.47 10.69
N ALA A 137 -15.12 -12.78 10.80
CA ALA A 137 -16.09 -13.62 11.53
C ALA A 137 -15.79 -13.77 13.02
N LYS A 138 -14.73 -13.11 13.52
CA LYS A 138 -14.25 -13.24 14.91
C LYS A 138 -13.90 -14.70 15.31
N GLY A 139 -13.59 -15.53 14.31
CA GLY A 139 -13.26 -16.95 14.46
C GLY A 139 -11.77 -17.25 14.48
N ALA A 140 -11.44 -18.53 14.29
CA ALA A 140 -10.07 -19.03 14.31
C ALA A 140 -9.23 -18.45 13.17
N GLU A 141 -9.81 -18.32 11.97
CA GLU A 141 -9.14 -17.81 10.79
C GLU A 141 -8.72 -16.35 10.95
N GLU A 142 -9.59 -15.51 11.52
CA GLU A 142 -9.26 -14.13 11.81
C GLU A 142 -8.14 -14.02 12.86
N ARG A 143 -8.18 -14.86 13.91
CA ARG A 143 -7.12 -14.90 14.92
C ARG A 143 -5.78 -15.32 14.31
N LEU A 144 -5.76 -16.32 13.44
CA LEU A 144 -4.55 -16.76 12.73
C LEU A 144 -3.96 -15.63 11.88
N LEU A 145 -4.80 -14.92 11.11
CA LEU A 145 -4.36 -13.76 10.34
C LEU A 145 -3.74 -12.69 11.25
N ASN A 146 -4.46 -12.29 12.28
CA ASN A 146 -4.01 -11.21 13.17
C ASN A 146 -2.71 -11.56 13.91
N GLN A 147 -2.58 -12.78 14.40
CA GLN A 147 -1.37 -13.27 15.06
C GLN A 147 -0.19 -13.33 14.09
N GLY A 148 -0.40 -13.87 12.89
CA GLY A 148 0.65 -13.98 11.88
C GLY A 148 1.16 -12.61 11.40
N LEU A 149 0.29 -11.64 11.25
CA LEU A 149 0.67 -10.25 10.94
C LEU A 149 1.42 -9.60 12.11
N ALA A 150 0.90 -9.74 13.33
CA ALA A 150 1.52 -9.15 14.53
C ALA A 150 2.92 -9.70 14.78
N GLN A 151 3.14 -11.00 14.61
CA GLN A 151 4.46 -11.66 14.74
C GLN A 151 5.49 -11.10 13.77
N ARG A 152 5.04 -10.58 12.62
CA ARG A 152 5.89 -9.98 11.57
C ARG A 152 6.00 -8.45 11.67
N GLY A 153 5.34 -7.84 12.65
CA GLY A 153 5.28 -6.39 12.76
C GLY A 153 4.53 -5.72 11.59
N ILE A 154 3.57 -6.44 10.97
CA ILE A 154 2.81 -5.98 9.82
C ILE A 154 1.43 -5.53 10.25
N ASN A 155 1.00 -4.38 9.77
CA ASN A 155 -0.29 -3.81 10.12
C ASN A 155 -1.43 -4.47 9.33
N ARG A 156 -2.55 -4.71 10.00
CA ARG A 156 -3.80 -4.98 9.31
C ARG A 156 -4.44 -3.67 8.90
N VAL A 157 -4.63 -3.47 7.60
CA VAL A 157 -5.29 -2.28 7.07
C VAL A 157 -6.79 -2.44 7.23
N MET A 158 -7.42 -1.46 7.88
CA MET A 158 -8.86 -1.44 8.12
C MET A 158 -9.49 -0.31 7.32
N LEU A 159 -10.45 -0.64 6.46
CA LEU A 159 -11.27 0.34 5.79
C LEU A 159 -12.60 0.49 6.54
N LYS A 160 -12.89 1.71 6.96
CA LYS A 160 -14.23 2.03 7.44
C LYS A 160 -15.12 2.22 6.22
N ARG A 161 -15.95 1.23 5.90
CA ARG A 161 -17.02 1.40 4.93
C ARG A 161 -18.21 2.02 5.64
N PRO A 162 -18.89 3.01 5.04
CA PRO A 162 -20.21 3.39 5.54
C PRO A 162 -21.10 2.15 5.47
N PHE A 163 -21.80 1.88 6.55
CA PHE A 163 -22.88 0.90 6.53
C PHE A 163 -24.02 1.54 5.72
N TYR A 164 -24.28 0.98 4.57
CA TYR A 164 -25.51 1.23 3.81
C TYR A 164 -26.49 0.11 4.11
#